data_5bd6e8c6e75b9386358e62db71b81644
#
_entry.id   5bd6e8c6e75b9386358e62db71b81644
#
_cell.length_a   1.000
_cell.length_b   1.000
_cell.length_c   1.000
_cell.angle_alpha   90.00
_cell.angle_beta   90.00
_cell.angle_gamma   90.00
#
_symmetry.space_group_name_H-M   'P 1'
#
loop_
_entity.id
_entity.type
_entity.pdbx_description
1 polymer ?
#
loop_
_entity_poly.entity_id
_entity_poly.type
_entity_poly.pdbx_seq_one_letter_code
_entity_poly.pdbx_strand_id
1 'polypeptide(L)'
;MTRSFYLYFKEIFRKPTKSEWEILKLVEARYDKEYTFYIFITHVIVYSLLIAPPFSDIRMEVLPFLLGVSIARLILLLQFYTKNIPIQRVIYFSGFVGDGLVYVVFMLGIHSFPSLGSFYLLNSYLMSFIFPILLYSTRLDPKACIISASYFSILHLIYIFNLPSTVADQFSFFSKYFLILVYWGSAALGTVFVLNKRKDTTDMYNLSEEKRFMLHELELAKKVQDALFPGNIKIPNLAFTYYRKSPNVIGGDFFDFVQLREGNVGVFLTDVAGHGISSAMVASIMKVLVSTIPYRFKTAPSKLMDYLDDRLAHDLNKYHASAIYLFFDFIEKKLTLGNAGHPYLILAHKGEEYQELETQGAILGFNIKIPPIAEKTLPIAPGDRFFIYTDGLIESTDPEGKCLETEGLLALLNRHRQSTNIKELEINLLHELKSNYGLDSFSDDTMFLILEVEE
;
A
#
# COMPACT_ATOMS: atom_id res chain seq x y z
N MET A 1 -21.02 -32.09 -6.97
CA MET A 1 -21.20 -31.35 -8.24
C MET A 1 -22.49 -30.51 -8.28
N THR A 2 -23.65 -31.05 -7.93
CA THR A 2 -24.97 -30.36 -8.01
C THR A 2 -25.08 -29.10 -7.12
N ARG A 3 -24.53 -29.09 -5.89
CA ARG A 3 -24.59 -27.94 -4.97
C ARG A 3 -23.75 -26.76 -5.43
N SER A 4 -22.61 -27.01 -6.04
CA SER A 4 -21.72 -25.96 -6.58
C SER A 4 -22.33 -25.31 -7.82
N PHE A 5 -22.95 -26.10 -8.71
CA PHE A 5 -23.64 -25.58 -9.90
C PHE A 5 -24.85 -24.72 -9.55
N TYR A 6 -25.65 -25.13 -8.53
CA TYR A 6 -26.78 -24.35 -8.05
C TYR A 6 -26.35 -23.00 -7.46
N LEU A 7 -25.23 -22.96 -6.72
CA LEU A 7 -24.68 -21.72 -6.16
C LEU A 7 -24.22 -20.77 -7.27
N TYR A 8 -23.54 -21.29 -8.31
CA TYR A 8 -23.15 -20.49 -9.46
C TYR A 8 -24.38 -19.93 -10.21
N PHE A 9 -25.41 -20.75 -10.43
CA PHE A 9 -26.63 -20.31 -11.07
C PHE A 9 -27.34 -19.21 -10.29
N LYS A 10 -27.42 -19.35 -8.97
CA LYS A 10 -27.99 -18.33 -8.07
C LYS A 10 -27.19 -17.01 -8.15
N GLU A 11 -25.88 -17.08 -8.25
CA GLU A 11 -25.00 -15.91 -8.30
C GLU A 11 -25.14 -15.12 -9.62
N ILE A 12 -25.42 -15.78 -10.75
CA ILE A 12 -25.70 -15.12 -12.05
C ILE A 12 -26.87 -14.14 -11.93
N PHE A 13 -27.91 -14.51 -11.16
CA PHE A 13 -29.13 -13.72 -11.01
C PHE A 13 -29.17 -12.88 -9.74
N ARG A 14 -28.17 -13.00 -8.87
CA ARG A 14 -28.06 -12.19 -7.66
C ARG A 14 -27.93 -10.71 -8.02
N LYS A 15 -28.76 -9.88 -7.41
CA LYS A 15 -28.58 -8.43 -7.49
C LYS A 15 -27.41 -8.04 -6.57
N PRO A 16 -26.43 -7.27 -7.06
CA PRO A 16 -25.36 -6.74 -6.21
C PRO A 16 -25.96 -5.89 -5.08
N THR A 17 -25.26 -5.85 -3.94
CA THR A 17 -25.57 -4.89 -2.88
C THR A 17 -25.29 -3.46 -3.38
N LYS A 18 -25.76 -2.44 -2.65
CA LYS A 18 -25.56 -1.03 -3.05
C LYS A 18 -24.07 -0.68 -3.16
N SER A 19 -23.28 -1.15 -2.19
CA SER A 19 -21.82 -0.95 -2.19
C SER A 19 -21.12 -1.69 -3.34
N GLU A 20 -21.47 -2.96 -3.57
CA GLU A 20 -20.96 -3.73 -4.73
C GLU A 20 -21.31 -3.05 -6.06
N TRP A 21 -22.51 -2.45 -6.18
CA TRP A 21 -22.92 -1.71 -7.37
C TRP A 21 -22.07 -0.47 -7.62
N GLU A 22 -21.71 0.27 -6.58
CA GLU A 22 -20.85 1.46 -6.70
C GLU A 22 -19.44 1.07 -7.14
N ILE A 23 -18.87 0.01 -6.53
CA ILE A 23 -17.57 -0.54 -6.91
C ILE A 23 -17.57 -1.01 -8.36
N LEU A 24 -18.57 -1.81 -8.74
CA LEU A 24 -18.67 -2.35 -10.10
C LEU A 24 -18.81 -1.25 -11.15
N LYS A 25 -19.54 -0.18 -10.87
CA LYS A 25 -19.64 0.99 -11.78
C LYS A 25 -18.32 1.70 -11.99
N LEU A 26 -17.53 1.87 -10.92
CA LEU A 26 -16.20 2.50 -11.03
C LEU A 26 -15.26 1.66 -11.90
N VAL A 27 -15.31 0.35 -11.72
CA VAL A 27 -14.48 -0.60 -12.47
C VAL A 27 -14.97 -0.75 -13.92
N GLU A 28 -16.29 -0.84 -14.16
CA GLU A 28 -16.87 -0.85 -15.49
C GLU A 28 -16.47 0.39 -16.29
N ALA A 29 -16.54 1.58 -15.71
CA ALA A 29 -16.16 2.81 -16.39
C ALA A 29 -14.69 2.82 -16.86
N ARG A 30 -13.81 2.07 -16.19
CA ARG A 30 -12.42 1.88 -16.58
C ARG A 30 -12.27 0.89 -17.73
N TYR A 31 -12.98 -0.25 -17.65
CA TYR A 31 -12.92 -1.30 -18.68
C TYR A 31 -13.66 -0.92 -19.96
N ASP A 32 -14.69 -0.09 -19.89
CA ASP A 32 -15.43 0.35 -21.08
C ASP A 32 -14.55 1.02 -22.13
N LYS A 33 -13.49 1.74 -21.73
CA LYS A 33 -12.53 2.35 -22.65
C LYS A 33 -11.70 1.30 -23.42
N GLU A 34 -11.17 0.33 -22.67
CA GLU A 34 -10.36 -0.75 -23.25
C GLU A 34 -11.23 -1.64 -24.15
N TYR A 35 -12.43 -1.96 -23.72
CA TYR A 35 -13.40 -2.75 -24.47
C TYR A 35 -13.73 -2.13 -25.83
N THR A 36 -14.06 -0.85 -25.89
CA THR A 36 -14.42 -0.19 -27.13
C THR A 36 -13.25 -0.15 -28.11
N PHE A 37 -12.03 -0.01 -27.60
CA PHE A 37 -10.80 -0.09 -28.42
C PHE A 37 -10.59 -1.49 -29.00
N TYR A 38 -10.76 -2.56 -28.22
CA TYR A 38 -10.63 -3.94 -28.70
C TYR A 38 -11.70 -4.31 -29.74
N ILE A 39 -12.95 -3.87 -29.56
CA ILE A 39 -13.99 -4.05 -30.58
C ILE A 39 -13.59 -3.34 -31.89
N PHE A 40 -13.10 -2.13 -31.83
CA PHE A 40 -12.64 -1.41 -33.01
C PHE A 40 -11.54 -2.16 -33.75
N ILE A 41 -10.50 -2.61 -33.03
CA ILE A 41 -9.41 -3.42 -33.63
C ILE A 41 -9.97 -4.70 -34.25
N THR A 42 -10.84 -5.42 -33.53
CA THR A 42 -11.43 -6.67 -34.06
C THR A 42 -12.18 -6.42 -35.39
N HIS A 43 -12.94 -5.32 -35.46
CA HIS A 43 -13.64 -4.97 -36.68
C HIS A 43 -12.69 -4.60 -37.83
N VAL A 44 -11.62 -3.83 -37.51
CA VAL A 44 -10.59 -3.50 -38.52
C VAL A 44 -9.95 -4.77 -39.07
N ILE A 45 -9.59 -5.73 -38.22
CA ILE A 45 -9.02 -7.02 -38.63
C ILE A 45 -10.01 -7.79 -39.50
N VAL A 46 -11.26 -7.93 -39.06
CA VAL A 46 -12.30 -8.65 -39.81
C VAL A 46 -12.55 -8.00 -41.16
N TYR A 47 -12.62 -6.66 -41.23
CA TYR A 47 -12.80 -5.97 -42.49
C TYR A 47 -11.58 -6.08 -43.41
N SER A 48 -10.38 -6.11 -42.87
CA SER A 48 -9.15 -6.33 -43.63
C SER A 48 -9.13 -7.73 -44.25
N LEU A 49 -9.62 -8.74 -43.54
CA LEU A 49 -9.77 -10.11 -44.07
C LEU A 49 -10.82 -10.20 -45.17
N LEU A 50 -11.90 -9.40 -45.11
CA LEU A 50 -12.92 -9.34 -46.18
C LEU A 50 -12.43 -8.67 -47.46
N ILE A 51 -11.38 -7.85 -47.38
CA ILE A 51 -10.76 -7.19 -48.53
C ILE A 51 -9.84 -8.15 -49.33
N ALA A 52 -9.40 -9.27 -48.68
CA ALA A 52 -8.52 -10.24 -49.33
C ALA A 52 -9.27 -11.14 -50.33
N PRO A 53 -8.64 -11.57 -51.44
CA PRO A 53 -9.22 -12.61 -52.29
C PRO A 53 -9.45 -13.90 -51.46
N PRO A 54 -10.59 -14.58 -51.54
CA PRO A 54 -11.53 -14.76 -52.66
C PRO A 54 -12.86 -13.99 -52.53
N PHE A 55 -12.96 -12.94 -51.73
CA PHE A 55 -14.22 -12.23 -51.50
C PHE A 55 -14.50 -11.10 -52.50
N SER A 56 -13.81 -11.06 -53.63
CA SER A 56 -13.89 -9.95 -54.59
C SER A 56 -15.28 -9.65 -55.14
N ASP A 57 -16.14 -10.67 -55.25
CA ASP A 57 -17.46 -10.54 -55.88
C ASP A 57 -18.53 -10.00 -54.93
N ILE A 58 -18.37 -10.22 -53.62
CA ILE A 58 -19.26 -9.68 -52.58
C ILE A 58 -18.86 -8.25 -52.18
N ARG A 59 -17.65 -7.86 -52.58
CA ARG A 59 -16.95 -6.64 -52.13
C ARG A 59 -17.69 -5.34 -52.42
N MET A 60 -18.27 -5.20 -53.61
CA MET A 60 -18.79 -3.91 -54.08
C MET A 60 -20.14 -3.51 -53.45
N GLU A 61 -20.96 -4.48 -53.05
CA GLU A 61 -22.28 -4.23 -52.47
C GLU A 61 -22.26 -4.11 -50.91
N VAL A 62 -21.39 -4.90 -50.26
CA VAL A 62 -21.33 -5.00 -48.81
C VAL A 62 -20.35 -4.02 -48.18
N LEU A 63 -19.28 -3.66 -48.88
CA LEU A 63 -18.20 -2.81 -48.37
C LEU A 63 -18.69 -1.40 -47.91
N PRO A 64 -19.57 -0.68 -48.63
CA PRO A 64 -20.05 0.62 -48.16
C PRO A 64 -20.83 0.56 -46.84
N PHE A 65 -21.60 -0.53 -46.63
CA PHE A 65 -22.35 -0.75 -45.42
C PHE A 65 -21.42 -1.05 -44.21
N LEU A 66 -20.43 -1.91 -44.42
CA LEU A 66 -19.44 -2.24 -43.42
C LEU A 66 -18.60 -1.02 -43.00
N LEU A 67 -18.20 -0.22 -43.99
CA LEU A 67 -17.55 1.08 -43.76
C LEU A 67 -18.43 2.02 -42.95
N GLY A 68 -19.72 2.12 -43.29
CA GLY A 68 -20.68 2.94 -42.57
C GLY A 68 -20.81 2.55 -41.09
N VAL A 69 -20.92 1.24 -40.80
CA VAL A 69 -20.96 0.71 -39.42
C VAL A 69 -19.67 0.98 -38.68
N SER A 70 -18.51 0.85 -39.34
CA SER A 70 -17.20 1.12 -38.76
C SER A 70 -17.01 2.59 -38.43
N ILE A 71 -17.42 3.50 -39.33
CA ILE A 71 -17.36 4.96 -39.14
C ILE A 71 -18.30 5.37 -38.00
N ALA A 72 -19.54 4.84 -37.95
CA ALA A 72 -20.47 5.10 -36.87
C ALA A 72 -19.88 4.66 -35.52
N ARG A 73 -19.21 3.50 -35.44
CA ARG A 73 -18.52 3.04 -34.23
C ARG A 73 -17.32 3.91 -33.87
N LEU A 74 -16.54 4.37 -34.83
CA LEU A 74 -15.43 5.30 -34.59
C LEU A 74 -15.93 6.63 -34.01
N ILE A 75 -17.03 7.16 -34.56
CA ILE A 75 -17.67 8.39 -34.04
C ILE A 75 -18.15 8.16 -32.60
N LEU A 76 -18.78 7.02 -32.32
CA LEU A 76 -19.20 6.66 -30.98
C LEU A 76 -18.01 6.48 -30.03
N LEU A 77 -16.87 5.94 -30.50
CA LEU A 77 -15.62 5.88 -29.76
C LEU A 77 -15.07 7.24 -29.39
N LEU A 78 -15.12 8.21 -30.31
CA LEU A 78 -14.67 9.57 -30.06
C LEU A 78 -15.56 10.29 -29.02
N GLN A 79 -16.87 10.04 -29.03
CA GLN A 79 -17.81 10.54 -28.01
C GLN A 79 -17.60 9.90 -26.64
N PHE A 80 -17.00 8.72 -26.57
CA PHE A 80 -16.71 8.00 -25.34
C PHE A 80 -15.64 8.68 -24.46
N TYR A 81 -14.80 9.51 -25.03
CA TYR A 81 -13.88 10.35 -24.25
C TYR A 81 -14.63 11.43 -23.43
N THR A 82 -15.92 11.63 -23.68
CA THR A 82 -16.77 12.46 -22.82
C THR A 82 -17.21 11.64 -21.59
N LYS A 83 -17.03 12.18 -20.39
CA LYS A 83 -17.29 11.52 -19.09
C LYS A 83 -18.79 11.23 -18.80
N ASN A 84 -19.65 11.11 -19.80
CA ASN A 84 -21.10 11.04 -19.63
C ASN A 84 -21.63 9.59 -19.65
N ILE A 85 -21.95 9.04 -18.47
CA ILE A 85 -22.40 7.65 -18.25
C ILE A 85 -23.64 7.23 -19.08
N PRO A 86 -24.69 8.06 -19.30
CA PRO A 86 -25.81 7.70 -20.16
C PRO A 86 -25.39 7.42 -21.61
N ILE A 87 -24.44 8.17 -22.14
CA ILE A 87 -23.94 8.02 -23.51
C ILE A 87 -23.21 6.67 -23.63
N GLN A 88 -22.49 6.23 -22.63
CA GLN A 88 -21.81 4.93 -22.61
C GLN A 88 -22.76 3.74 -22.78
N ARG A 89 -23.95 3.79 -22.16
CA ARG A 89 -24.99 2.75 -22.33
C ARG A 89 -25.56 2.72 -23.74
N VAL A 90 -25.77 3.89 -24.33
CA VAL A 90 -26.24 4.01 -25.73
C VAL A 90 -25.19 3.42 -26.70
N ILE A 91 -23.92 3.73 -26.50
CA ILE A 91 -22.80 3.20 -27.28
C ILE A 91 -22.76 1.66 -27.21
N TYR A 92 -22.93 1.10 -26.02
CA TYR A 92 -22.98 -0.35 -25.83
C TYR A 92 -24.12 -1.01 -26.62
N PHE A 93 -25.32 -0.47 -26.46
CA PHE A 93 -26.48 -1.00 -27.15
C PHE A 93 -26.34 -0.87 -28.69
N SER A 94 -25.80 0.24 -29.17
CA SER A 94 -25.53 0.47 -30.58
C SER A 94 -24.48 -0.51 -31.14
N GLY A 95 -23.46 -0.86 -30.34
CA GLY A 95 -22.48 -1.89 -30.68
C GLY A 95 -23.12 -3.25 -30.88
N PHE A 96 -23.96 -3.66 -29.95
CA PHE A 96 -24.70 -4.92 -29.98
C PHE A 96 -25.65 -5.01 -31.20
N VAL A 97 -26.42 -3.97 -31.47
CA VAL A 97 -27.28 -3.87 -32.65
C VAL A 97 -26.45 -3.86 -33.93
N GLY A 98 -25.32 -3.16 -33.96
CA GLY A 98 -24.41 -3.10 -35.10
C GLY A 98 -23.85 -4.48 -35.47
N ASP A 99 -23.46 -5.29 -34.49
CA ASP A 99 -22.99 -6.66 -34.72
C ASP A 99 -24.08 -7.54 -35.33
N GLY A 100 -25.33 -7.39 -34.86
CA GLY A 100 -26.48 -8.06 -35.43
C GLY A 100 -26.78 -7.63 -36.89
N LEU A 101 -26.67 -6.35 -37.20
CA LEU A 101 -26.84 -5.84 -38.55
C LEU A 101 -25.78 -6.37 -39.51
N VAL A 102 -24.52 -6.45 -39.07
CA VAL A 102 -23.44 -7.08 -39.85
C VAL A 102 -23.81 -8.54 -40.13
N TYR A 103 -24.31 -9.28 -39.13
CA TYR A 103 -24.78 -10.65 -39.28
C TYR A 103 -25.88 -10.74 -40.36
N VAL A 104 -26.90 -9.89 -40.32
CA VAL A 104 -28.02 -9.85 -41.28
C VAL A 104 -27.54 -9.56 -42.72
N VAL A 105 -26.59 -8.62 -42.88
CA VAL A 105 -26.03 -8.30 -44.22
C VAL A 105 -25.29 -9.49 -44.82
N PHE A 106 -24.54 -10.23 -44.03
CA PHE A 106 -23.91 -11.46 -44.49
C PHE A 106 -24.94 -12.52 -44.90
N MET A 107 -26.04 -12.64 -44.18
CA MET A 107 -27.14 -13.53 -44.54
C MET A 107 -27.73 -13.20 -45.93
N LEU A 108 -28.00 -11.90 -46.16
CA LEU A 108 -28.53 -11.42 -47.45
C LEU A 108 -27.54 -11.65 -48.60
N GLY A 109 -26.24 -11.45 -48.34
CA GLY A 109 -25.18 -11.68 -49.35
C GLY A 109 -25.12 -13.13 -49.81
N ILE A 110 -25.34 -14.13 -48.95
CA ILE A 110 -25.36 -15.54 -49.30
C ILE A 110 -26.60 -15.93 -50.13
N HIS A 111 -27.71 -15.28 -49.89
CA HIS A 111 -28.91 -15.49 -50.70
C HIS A 111 -28.66 -15.10 -52.19
N SER A 112 -27.78 -14.11 -52.40
CA SER A 112 -27.39 -13.66 -53.74
C SER A 112 -26.35 -14.57 -54.41
N PHE A 113 -25.55 -15.33 -53.61
CA PHE A 113 -24.47 -16.20 -54.12
C PHE A 113 -24.50 -17.59 -53.43
N PRO A 114 -25.44 -18.47 -53.79
CA PRO A 114 -25.63 -19.75 -53.10
C PRO A 114 -24.62 -20.82 -53.55
N SER A 115 -23.37 -20.68 -53.20
CA SER A 115 -22.34 -21.71 -53.43
C SER A 115 -21.91 -22.39 -52.13
N LEU A 116 -21.47 -23.64 -52.21
CA LEU A 116 -20.95 -24.40 -51.07
C LEU A 116 -19.75 -23.69 -50.40
N GLY A 117 -18.88 -23.09 -51.20
CA GLY A 117 -17.75 -22.31 -50.72
C GLY A 117 -18.17 -21.07 -49.89
N SER A 118 -19.22 -20.38 -50.33
CA SER A 118 -19.77 -19.20 -49.66
C SER A 118 -20.32 -19.56 -48.26
N PHE A 119 -20.94 -20.74 -48.10
CA PHE A 119 -21.41 -21.22 -46.81
C PHE A 119 -20.29 -21.53 -45.82
N TYR A 120 -19.24 -22.22 -46.25
CA TYR A 120 -18.09 -22.49 -45.34
C TYR A 120 -17.36 -21.22 -44.95
N LEU A 121 -17.21 -20.30 -45.85
CA LEU A 121 -16.60 -19.01 -45.57
C LEU A 121 -17.44 -18.20 -44.59
N LEU A 122 -18.77 -18.21 -44.75
CA LEU A 122 -19.68 -17.55 -43.80
C LEU A 122 -19.61 -18.19 -42.43
N ASN A 123 -19.67 -19.51 -42.31
CA ASN A 123 -19.60 -20.17 -40.99
C ASN A 123 -18.27 -19.88 -40.29
N SER A 124 -17.17 -19.80 -41.02
CA SER A 124 -15.87 -19.37 -40.46
C SER A 124 -15.91 -17.94 -39.99
N TYR A 125 -16.58 -17.03 -40.72
CA TYR A 125 -16.80 -15.67 -40.33
C TYR A 125 -17.72 -15.56 -39.08
N LEU A 126 -18.82 -16.33 -39.08
CA LEU A 126 -19.76 -16.35 -37.98
C LEU A 126 -19.13 -16.83 -36.65
N MET A 127 -18.07 -17.66 -36.73
CA MET A 127 -17.25 -17.98 -35.54
C MET A 127 -16.60 -16.76 -34.92
N SER A 128 -16.34 -15.72 -35.70
CA SER A 128 -15.77 -14.48 -35.16
C SER A 128 -16.69 -13.79 -34.12
N PHE A 129 -17.99 -14.07 -34.13
CA PHE A 129 -18.95 -13.56 -33.12
C PHE A 129 -18.77 -14.18 -31.73
N ILE A 130 -17.91 -15.19 -31.59
CA ILE A 130 -17.45 -15.65 -30.25
C ILE A 130 -16.71 -14.51 -29.51
N PHE A 131 -15.92 -13.72 -30.23
CA PHE A 131 -15.17 -12.62 -29.65
C PHE A 131 -16.07 -11.56 -29.01
N PRO A 132 -17.14 -11.03 -29.65
CA PRO A 132 -18.09 -10.16 -28.99
C PRO A 132 -18.70 -10.79 -27.72
N ILE A 133 -19.09 -12.08 -27.73
CA ILE A 133 -19.66 -12.74 -26.57
C ILE A 133 -18.68 -12.78 -25.41
N LEU A 134 -17.40 -13.10 -25.66
CA LEU A 134 -16.35 -13.08 -24.66
C LEU A 134 -16.01 -11.65 -24.21
N LEU A 135 -16.01 -10.70 -25.14
CA LEU A 135 -15.78 -9.28 -24.81
C LEU A 135 -16.90 -8.71 -23.92
N TYR A 136 -18.15 -9.15 -24.09
CA TYR A 136 -19.24 -8.78 -23.16
C TYR A 136 -19.00 -9.26 -21.72
N SER A 137 -18.14 -10.28 -21.53
CA SER A 137 -17.73 -10.70 -20.20
C SER A 137 -16.92 -9.64 -19.43
N THR A 138 -16.29 -8.69 -20.13
CA THR A 138 -15.55 -7.61 -19.48
C THR A 138 -16.43 -6.61 -18.72
N ARG A 139 -17.73 -6.60 -18.99
CA ARG A 139 -18.72 -5.72 -18.34
C ARG A 139 -19.11 -6.12 -16.93
N LEU A 140 -18.52 -7.14 -16.36
CA LEU A 140 -18.83 -7.64 -15.04
C LEU A 140 -20.34 -7.94 -14.80
N ASP A 141 -21.12 -8.06 -15.88
CA ASP A 141 -22.51 -8.53 -15.82
C ASP A 141 -22.64 -9.89 -16.52
N PRO A 142 -22.84 -10.98 -15.75
CA PRO A 142 -22.96 -12.32 -16.31
C PRO A 142 -24.15 -12.47 -17.26
N LYS A 143 -25.20 -11.64 -17.12
CA LYS A 143 -26.36 -11.65 -18.00
C LYS A 143 -26.02 -11.19 -19.41
N ALA A 144 -25.04 -10.30 -19.55
CA ALA A 144 -24.63 -9.82 -20.85
C ALA A 144 -24.14 -10.94 -21.77
N CYS A 145 -23.39 -11.92 -21.22
CA CYS A 145 -22.93 -13.09 -21.98
C CYS A 145 -24.11 -13.97 -22.43
N ILE A 146 -25.11 -14.19 -21.55
CA ILE A 146 -26.30 -15.01 -21.85
C ILE A 146 -27.15 -14.33 -22.92
N ILE A 147 -27.40 -13.02 -22.78
CA ILE A 147 -28.19 -12.23 -23.72
C ILE A 147 -27.52 -12.23 -25.11
N SER A 148 -26.20 -12.07 -25.17
CA SER A 148 -25.44 -12.09 -26.41
C SER A 148 -25.51 -13.44 -27.11
N ALA A 149 -25.32 -14.54 -26.38
CA ALA A 149 -25.42 -15.88 -26.95
C ALA A 149 -26.84 -16.17 -27.45
N SER A 150 -27.87 -15.77 -26.70
CA SER A 150 -29.27 -15.92 -27.14
C SER A 150 -29.55 -15.15 -28.42
N TYR A 151 -29.08 -13.90 -28.48
CA TYR A 151 -29.26 -13.04 -29.66
C TYR A 151 -28.61 -13.64 -30.93
N PHE A 152 -27.33 -14.01 -30.87
CA PHE A 152 -26.64 -14.60 -32.01
C PHE A 152 -27.18 -15.99 -32.36
N SER A 153 -27.65 -16.76 -31.38
CA SER A 153 -28.32 -18.03 -31.63
C SER A 153 -29.62 -17.85 -32.40
N ILE A 154 -30.43 -16.85 -32.04
CA ILE A 154 -31.69 -16.54 -32.76
C ILE A 154 -31.38 -16.10 -34.18
N LEU A 155 -30.43 -15.22 -34.37
CA LEU A 155 -30.02 -14.80 -35.72
C LEU A 155 -29.54 -15.98 -36.57
N HIS A 156 -28.77 -16.90 -35.96
CA HIS A 156 -28.28 -18.10 -36.66
C HIS A 156 -29.41 -19.04 -37.00
N LEU A 157 -30.41 -19.23 -36.17
CA LEU A 157 -31.62 -20.01 -36.48
C LEU A 157 -32.40 -19.39 -37.67
N ILE A 158 -32.63 -18.09 -37.64
CA ILE A 158 -33.26 -17.36 -38.73
C ILE A 158 -32.51 -17.62 -40.06
N TYR A 159 -31.18 -17.57 -40.01
CA TYR A 159 -30.34 -17.87 -41.17
C TYR A 159 -30.55 -19.28 -41.67
N ILE A 160 -30.47 -20.30 -40.80
CA ILE A 160 -30.63 -21.71 -41.20
C ILE A 160 -32.00 -21.95 -41.84
N PHE A 161 -33.08 -21.39 -41.27
CA PHE A 161 -34.44 -21.55 -41.80
C PHE A 161 -34.67 -20.86 -43.17
N ASN A 162 -33.90 -19.84 -43.48
CA ASN A 162 -33.96 -19.15 -44.77
C ASN A 162 -32.95 -19.63 -45.80
N LEU A 163 -32.17 -20.71 -45.50
CA LEU A 163 -31.23 -21.27 -46.45
C LEU A 163 -31.95 -21.93 -47.64
N PRO A 164 -31.54 -21.68 -48.89
CA PRO A 164 -32.10 -22.40 -50.03
C PRO A 164 -31.95 -23.90 -49.87
N SER A 165 -32.97 -24.67 -50.26
CA SER A 165 -32.96 -26.13 -50.13
C SER A 165 -31.79 -26.81 -50.84
N THR A 166 -31.40 -26.27 -51.98
CA THR A 166 -30.22 -26.72 -52.77
C THR A 166 -28.91 -26.67 -51.98
N VAL A 167 -28.80 -25.77 -51.02
CA VAL A 167 -27.64 -25.62 -50.15
C VAL A 167 -27.88 -26.34 -48.83
N ALA A 168 -29.09 -26.22 -48.27
CA ALA A 168 -29.44 -26.80 -46.99
C ALA A 168 -29.30 -28.32 -46.93
N ASP A 169 -29.66 -29.02 -48.00
CA ASP A 169 -29.64 -30.48 -48.06
C ASP A 169 -28.23 -31.05 -48.13
N GLN A 170 -27.22 -30.24 -48.44
CA GLN A 170 -25.82 -30.65 -48.49
C GLN A 170 -25.13 -30.74 -47.15
N PHE A 171 -25.81 -30.24 -46.08
CA PHE A 171 -25.20 -30.14 -44.73
C PHE A 171 -25.85 -31.10 -43.77
N SER A 172 -25.00 -31.76 -42.94
CA SER A 172 -25.50 -32.55 -41.81
C SER A 172 -26.16 -31.67 -40.75
N PHE A 173 -27.06 -32.29 -39.98
CA PHE A 173 -27.67 -31.59 -38.82
C PHE A 173 -26.64 -30.96 -37.92
N PHE A 174 -25.56 -31.68 -37.60
CA PHE A 174 -24.50 -31.18 -36.73
C PHE A 174 -23.84 -29.92 -37.28
N SER A 175 -23.49 -29.88 -38.57
CA SER A 175 -22.83 -28.70 -39.15
C SER A 175 -23.72 -27.45 -39.16
N LYS A 176 -25.03 -27.61 -39.27
CA LYS A 176 -25.99 -26.50 -39.22
C LYS A 176 -26.07 -25.85 -37.83
N TYR A 177 -26.04 -26.65 -36.76
CA TYR A 177 -26.32 -26.17 -35.41
C TYR A 177 -25.08 -26.03 -34.49
N PHE A 178 -23.91 -26.44 -34.99
CA PHE A 178 -22.65 -26.42 -34.26
C PHE A 178 -22.33 -25.04 -33.66
N LEU A 179 -22.55 -23.96 -34.42
CA LEU A 179 -22.27 -22.60 -33.96
C LEU A 179 -23.12 -22.18 -32.76
N ILE A 180 -24.34 -22.69 -32.62
CA ILE A 180 -25.19 -22.42 -31.44
C ILE A 180 -24.53 -22.98 -30.17
N LEU A 181 -23.98 -24.21 -30.26
CA LEU A 181 -23.22 -24.81 -29.15
C LEU A 181 -21.99 -23.98 -28.79
N VAL A 182 -21.28 -23.46 -29.81
CA VAL A 182 -20.11 -22.63 -29.62
C VAL A 182 -20.47 -21.29 -28.94
N TYR A 183 -21.58 -20.65 -29.33
CA TYR A 183 -22.03 -19.41 -28.68
C TYR A 183 -22.39 -19.63 -27.22
N TRP A 184 -23.10 -20.69 -26.89
CA TRP A 184 -23.45 -21.04 -25.52
C TRP A 184 -22.25 -21.48 -24.68
N GLY A 185 -21.30 -22.21 -25.29
CA GLY A 185 -20.02 -22.53 -24.64
C GLY A 185 -19.20 -21.29 -24.31
N SER A 186 -19.12 -20.35 -25.23
CA SER A 186 -18.46 -19.06 -25.03
C SER A 186 -19.15 -18.22 -23.93
N ALA A 187 -20.48 -18.21 -23.92
CA ALA A 187 -21.25 -17.52 -22.90
C ALA A 187 -21.04 -18.14 -21.51
N ALA A 188 -20.98 -19.46 -21.41
CA ALA A 188 -20.69 -20.15 -20.16
C ALA A 188 -19.29 -19.79 -19.62
N LEU A 189 -18.27 -19.85 -20.48
CA LEU A 189 -16.91 -19.43 -20.11
C LEU A 189 -16.86 -17.96 -19.72
N GLY A 190 -17.47 -17.07 -20.48
CA GLY A 190 -17.55 -15.65 -20.19
C GLY A 190 -18.26 -15.37 -18.85
N THR A 191 -19.35 -16.09 -18.57
CA THR A 191 -20.08 -15.97 -17.30
C THR A 191 -19.22 -16.38 -16.11
N VAL A 192 -18.50 -17.51 -16.19
CA VAL A 192 -17.58 -17.96 -15.12
C VAL A 192 -16.47 -16.92 -14.90
N PHE A 193 -15.91 -16.42 -15.98
CA PHE A 193 -14.88 -15.38 -15.93
C PHE A 193 -15.40 -14.12 -15.22
N VAL A 194 -16.60 -13.65 -15.56
CA VAL A 194 -17.25 -12.47 -14.94
C VAL A 194 -17.43 -12.68 -13.46
N LEU A 195 -17.96 -13.83 -13.05
CA LEU A 195 -18.24 -14.09 -11.63
C LEU A 195 -16.96 -14.11 -10.80
N ASN A 196 -15.89 -14.73 -11.30
CA ASN A 196 -14.59 -14.75 -10.64
C ASN A 196 -14.00 -13.33 -10.57
N LYS A 197 -13.99 -12.62 -11.69
CA LYS A 197 -13.47 -11.26 -11.77
C LYS A 197 -14.21 -10.28 -10.84
N ARG A 198 -15.52 -10.43 -10.76
CA ARG A 198 -16.37 -9.64 -9.86
C ARG A 198 -16.02 -9.85 -8.40
N LYS A 199 -15.82 -11.11 -8.00
CA LYS A 199 -15.38 -11.46 -6.65
C LYS A 199 -14.02 -10.86 -6.34
N ASP A 200 -13.02 -11.08 -7.19
CA ASP A 200 -11.66 -10.56 -7.01
C ASP A 200 -11.66 -9.03 -6.87
N THR A 201 -12.45 -8.34 -7.72
CA THR A 201 -12.56 -6.87 -7.68
C THR A 201 -13.15 -6.39 -6.36
N THR A 202 -14.20 -7.06 -5.86
CA THR A 202 -14.84 -6.69 -4.58
C THR A 202 -13.89 -6.95 -3.41
N ASP A 203 -13.21 -8.09 -3.40
CA ASP A 203 -12.26 -8.45 -2.34
C ASP A 203 -11.08 -7.47 -2.30
N MET A 204 -10.53 -7.10 -3.45
CA MET A 204 -9.46 -6.11 -3.56
C MET A 204 -9.89 -4.71 -3.08
N TYR A 205 -11.11 -4.30 -3.40
CA TYR A 205 -11.64 -3.03 -2.92
C TYR A 205 -11.80 -3.02 -1.40
N ASN A 206 -12.44 -4.05 -0.84
CA ASN A 206 -12.64 -4.17 0.60
C ASN A 206 -11.29 -4.14 1.34
N LEU A 207 -10.30 -4.90 0.85
CA LEU A 207 -8.95 -4.90 1.42
C LEU A 207 -8.29 -3.52 1.36
N SER A 208 -8.50 -2.77 0.27
CA SER A 208 -7.96 -1.42 0.12
C SER A 208 -8.61 -0.43 1.10
N GLU A 209 -9.92 -0.56 1.35
CA GLU A 209 -10.63 0.27 2.33
C GLU A 209 -10.22 -0.05 3.78
N GLU A 210 -10.08 -1.34 4.12
CA GLU A 210 -9.58 -1.77 5.42
C GLU A 210 -8.17 -1.23 5.67
N LYS A 211 -7.28 -1.34 4.67
CA LYS A 211 -5.93 -0.79 4.77
C LYS A 211 -5.94 0.73 4.95
N ARG A 212 -6.80 1.44 4.23
CA ARG A 212 -6.94 2.90 4.35
C ARG A 212 -7.43 3.29 5.74
N PHE A 213 -8.43 2.58 6.27
CA PHE A 213 -8.92 2.80 7.62
C PHE A 213 -7.83 2.55 8.67
N MET A 214 -7.11 1.44 8.56
CA MET A 214 -6.00 1.11 9.47
C MET A 214 -4.89 2.17 9.45
N LEU A 215 -4.51 2.66 8.27
CA LEU A 215 -3.51 3.73 8.15
C LEU A 215 -3.99 5.03 8.79
N HIS A 216 -5.27 5.36 8.65
CA HIS A 216 -5.85 6.54 9.31
C HIS A 216 -5.82 6.42 10.84
N GLU A 217 -6.19 5.26 11.39
CA GLU A 217 -6.10 5.00 12.84
C GLU A 217 -4.65 5.11 13.35
N LEU A 218 -3.69 4.60 12.57
CA LEU A 218 -2.26 4.72 12.89
C LEU A 218 -1.78 6.18 12.87
N GLU A 219 -2.25 7.00 11.93
CA GLU A 219 -1.94 8.43 11.90
C GLU A 219 -2.51 9.17 13.11
N LEU A 220 -3.69 8.78 13.58
CA LEU A 220 -4.26 9.33 14.82
C LEU A 220 -3.45 8.90 16.04
N ALA A 221 -3.06 7.64 16.12
CA ALA A 221 -2.19 7.13 17.18
C ALA A 221 -0.84 7.86 17.21
N LYS A 222 -0.26 8.16 16.01
CA LYS A 222 0.95 8.97 15.90
C LYS A 222 0.78 10.36 16.51
N LYS A 223 -0.32 11.05 16.23
CA LYS A 223 -0.58 12.37 16.83
C LYS A 223 -0.66 12.32 18.35
N VAL A 224 -1.23 11.24 18.90
CA VAL A 224 -1.25 11.04 20.36
C VAL A 224 0.15 10.80 20.88
N GLN A 225 0.95 9.95 20.23
CA GLN A 225 2.33 9.70 20.62
C GLN A 225 3.18 10.97 20.49
N ASP A 226 3.05 11.74 19.41
CA ASP A 226 3.77 13.00 19.21
C ASP A 226 3.47 14.02 20.33
N ALA A 227 2.25 14.04 20.84
CA ALA A 227 1.86 14.91 21.96
C ALA A 227 2.47 14.48 23.31
N LEU A 228 2.99 13.25 23.41
CA LEU A 228 3.70 12.78 24.61
C LEU A 228 5.15 13.28 24.68
N PHE A 229 5.75 13.61 23.56
CA PHE A 229 7.12 14.15 23.54
C PHE A 229 7.16 15.56 24.09
N PRO A 230 8.26 15.94 24.77
CA PRO A 230 8.46 17.30 25.22
C PRO A 230 8.42 18.26 24.03
N GLY A 231 7.45 19.15 24.00
CA GLY A 231 7.39 20.23 23.00
C GLY A 231 8.48 21.28 23.24
N ASN A 232 8.21 22.52 22.83
CA ASN A 232 9.10 23.66 23.09
C ASN A 232 9.06 24.06 24.57
N ILE A 233 9.57 23.18 25.46
CA ILE A 233 9.71 23.47 26.85
C ILE A 233 11.05 24.13 27.10
N LYS A 234 11.09 25.12 28.02
CA LYS A 234 12.35 25.68 28.52
C LYS A 234 12.71 24.95 29.81
N ILE A 235 13.90 24.37 29.86
CA ILE A 235 14.43 23.70 31.06
C ILE A 235 15.44 24.63 31.67
N PRO A 236 15.31 24.97 32.96
CA PRO A 236 16.31 25.80 33.62
C PRO A 236 17.69 25.13 33.59
N ASN A 237 18.73 25.89 33.34
CA ASN A 237 20.13 25.48 33.36
C ASN A 237 20.53 24.38 32.32
N LEU A 238 19.62 23.98 31.41
CA LEU A 238 19.89 22.94 30.48
C LEU A 238 19.28 23.27 29.09
N ALA A 239 20.12 23.57 28.12
CA ALA A 239 19.70 23.62 26.72
C ALA A 239 19.60 22.21 26.14
N PHE A 240 18.66 21.97 25.24
CA PHE A 240 18.54 20.70 24.55
C PHE A 240 18.07 20.86 23.10
N THR A 241 18.46 19.89 22.30
CA THR A 241 17.90 19.65 20.96
C THR A 241 17.83 18.17 20.72
N TYR A 242 16.92 17.72 19.84
CA TYR A 242 16.78 16.31 19.54
C TYR A 242 16.37 16.08 18.10
N TYR A 243 16.69 14.89 17.60
CA TYR A 243 16.21 14.33 16.35
C TYR A 243 15.53 13.00 16.62
N ARG A 244 14.45 12.75 15.90
CA ARG A 244 13.82 11.42 15.89
C ARG A 244 13.28 11.10 14.52
N LYS A 245 13.36 9.86 14.13
CA LYS A 245 12.77 9.28 12.94
C LYS A 245 12.40 7.84 13.20
N SER A 246 11.20 7.47 12.78
CA SER A 246 10.76 6.07 12.77
C SER A 246 10.43 5.66 11.35
N PRO A 247 10.88 4.49 10.87
CA PRO A 247 10.47 3.91 9.58
C PRO A 247 8.98 3.55 9.58
N ASN A 248 8.43 3.26 10.75
CA ASN A 248 7.02 3.02 10.97
C ASN A 248 6.27 4.31 11.28
N VAL A 249 4.93 4.25 11.24
CA VAL A 249 4.10 5.41 11.60
C VAL A 249 4.31 5.83 13.05
N ILE A 250 4.52 4.85 13.94
CA ILE A 250 4.78 5.02 15.37
C ILE A 250 5.95 4.12 15.78
N GLY A 251 6.74 4.55 16.78
CA GLY A 251 7.98 3.88 17.20
C GLY A 251 8.05 3.57 18.68
N GLY A 252 9.03 2.72 19.07
CA GLY A 252 9.31 2.33 20.45
C GLY A 252 10.19 3.33 21.20
N ASP A 253 10.95 4.15 20.49
CA ASP A 253 11.82 5.14 21.07
C ASP A 253 11.07 6.27 21.75
N PHE A 254 11.49 6.61 22.96
CA PHE A 254 10.85 7.68 23.71
C PHE A 254 11.85 8.36 24.67
N PHE A 255 11.71 9.69 24.81
CA PHE A 255 12.41 10.44 25.85
C PHE A 255 11.48 11.42 26.57
N ASP A 256 11.84 11.77 27.80
CA ASP A 256 11.11 12.77 28.60
C ASP A 256 12.04 13.51 29.56
N PHE A 257 11.59 14.72 29.95
CA PHE A 257 12.23 15.50 30.98
C PHE A 257 11.39 15.46 32.28
N VAL A 258 12.01 15.12 33.36
CA VAL A 258 11.40 15.10 34.69
C VAL A 258 11.89 16.34 35.44
N GLN A 259 11.09 17.40 35.42
CA GLN A 259 11.39 18.59 36.22
C GLN A 259 11.27 18.29 37.72
N LEU A 260 12.29 18.63 38.46
CA LEU A 260 12.42 18.35 39.85
C LEU A 260 12.45 19.65 40.68
N ARG A 261 12.55 19.53 42.01
CA ARG A 261 12.66 20.69 42.87
C ARG A 261 14.01 21.38 42.65
N GLU A 262 14.07 22.68 42.99
CA GLU A 262 15.30 23.47 43.02
C GLU A 262 16.00 23.60 41.64
N GLY A 263 15.23 23.46 40.58
CA GLY A 263 15.74 23.56 39.19
C GLY A 263 16.46 22.32 38.70
N ASN A 264 16.51 21.26 39.51
CA ASN A 264 17.10 19.97 39.10
C ASN A 264 16.23 19.27 38.03
N VAL A 265 16.83 18.44 37.23
CA VAL A 265 16.18 17.80 36.07
C VAL A 265 16.62 16.34 35.90
N GLY A 266 15.65 15.48 35.67
CA GLY A 266 15.91 14.13 35.14
C GLY A 266 15.68 14.09 33.65
N VAL A 267 16.54 13.40 32.92
CA VAL A 267 16.38 13.11 31.49
C VAL A 267 16.29 11.59 31.32
N PHE A 268 15.21 11.13 30.77
CA PHE A 268 14.94 9.72 30.53
C PHE A 268 14.88 9.45 29.04
N LEU A 269 15.63 8.48 28.55
CA LEU A 269 15.55 7.95 27.19
C LEU A 269 15.40 6.43 27.28
N THR A 270 14.51 5.87 26.47
CA THR A 270 14.26 4.43 26.40
C THR A 270 14.00 4.02 24.97
N ASP A 271 14.45 2.82 24.63
CA ASP A 271 14.10 2.09 23.43
C ASP A 271 13.42 0.78 23.81
N VAL A 272 12.17 0.61 23.36
CA VAL A 272 11.36 -0.57 23.66
C VAL A 272 11.52 -1.58 22.54
N ALA A 273 12.01 -2.76 22.86
CA ALA A 273 12.24 -3.83 21.90
C ALA A 273 11.01 -4.18 21.06
N GLY A 274 11.22 -4.27 19.74
CA GLY A 274 10.19 -4.47 18.74
C GLY A 274 9.73 -3.15 18.11
N HIS A 275 8.83 -3.23 17.15
CA HIS A 275 8.41 -2.07 16.38
C HIS A 275 6.88 -1.95 16.28
N GLY A 276 6.40 -0.77 15.99
CA GLY A 276 5.00 -0.48 15.70
C GLY A 276 4.17 -0.19 16.95
N ILE A 277 2.87 -0.54 16.90
CA ILE A 277 1.87 -0.11 17.90
C ILE A 277 2.22 -0.60 19.30
N SER A 278 2.65 -1.84 19.44
CA SER A 278 2.89 -2.47 20.73
C SER A 278 4.04 -1.80 21.48
N SER A 279 5.18 -1.58 20.83
CA SER A 279 6.34 -0.89 21.42
C SER A 279 6.01 0.57 21.74
N ALA A 280 5.30 1.29 20.87
CA ALA A 280 4.84 2.65 21.11
C ALA A 280 3.91 2.76 22.32
N MET A 281 3.02 1.78 22.54
CA MET A 281 2.17 1.74 23.74
C MET A 281 2.98 1.53 25.01
N VAL A 282 3.97 0.61 24.98
CA VAL A 282 4.86 0.38 26.11
C VAL A 282 5.68 1.64 26.43
N ALA A 283 6.24 2.31 25.42
CA ALA A 283 6.93 3.59 25.58
C ALA A 283 6.03 4.65 26.27
N SER A 284 4.75 4.72 25.87
CA SER A 284 3.76 5.61 26.50
C SER A 284 3.50 5.25 27.96
N ILE A 285 3.45 3.96 28.31
CA ILE A 285 3.33 3.48 29.70
C ILE A 285 4.58 3.85 30.49
N MET A 286 5.78 3.67 29.92
CA MET A 286 7.04 4.06 30.54
C MET A 286 7.05 5.55 30.92
N LYS A 287 6.56 6.43 30.02
CA LYS A 287 6.38 7.85 30.33
C LYS A 287 5.51 8.06 31.57
N VAL A 288 4.36 7.41 31.63
CA VAL A 288 3.44 7.54 32.78
C VAL A 288 4.12 7.05 34.06
N LEU A 289 4.80 5.93 34.01
CA LEU A 289 5.53 5.37 35.16
C LEU A 289 6.60 6.35 35.65
N VAL A 290 7.45 6.87 34.78
CA VAL A 290 8.50 7.85 35.12
C VAL A 290 7.88 9.15 35.70
N SER A 291 6.77 9.61 35.13
CA SER A 291 6.09 10.82 35.60
C SER A 291 5.50 10.66 37.01
N THR A 292 4.94 9.49 37.31
CA THR A 292 4.17 9.22 38.55
C THR A 292 4.98 8.59 39.68
N ILE A 293 6.21 8.11 39.40
CA ILE A 293 7.09 7.52 40.40
C ILE A 293 7.36 8.50 41.54
N PRO A 294 7.44 8.04 42.83
CA PRO A 294 7.74 8.89 43.96
C PRO A 294 9.06 9.66 43.80
N TYR A 295 9.08 10.92 44.26
CA TYR A 295 10.21 11.83 44.12
C TYR A 295 11.57 11.22 44.51
N ARG A 296 11.61 10.47 45.62
CA ARG A 296 12.83 9.79 46.10
C ARG A 296 13.50 8.83 45.08
N PHE A 297 12.75 8.34 44.13
CA PHE A 297 13.30 7.50 43.04
C PHE A 297 13.80 8.34 41.88
N LYS A 298 13.21 9.52 41.65
CA LYS A 298 13.60 10.44 40.59
C LYS A 298 15.00 11.03 40.77
N THR A 299 15.51 11.05 42.01
CA THR A 299 16.86 11.52 42.32
C THR A 299 17.88 10.39 42.49
N ALA A 300 17.48 9.14 42.27
CA ALA A 300 18.31 7.95 42.39
C ALA A 300 18.12 7.08 41.18
N PRO A 301 18.93 7.24 40.09
CA PRO A 301 18.80 6.55 38.82
C PRO A 301 18.66 5.05 38.89
N SER A 302 19.46 4.38 39.72
CA SER A 302 19.38 2.93 39.91
C SER A 302 18.01 2.50 40.46
N LYS A 303 17.48 3.21 41.44
CA LYS A 303 16.17 2.89 42.04
C LYS A 303 15.00 3.16 41.10
N LEU A 304 15.13 4.18 40.25
CA LEU A 304 14.15 4.46 39.21
C LEU A 304 14.11 3.30 38.21
N MET A 305 15.28 2.86 37.74
CA MET A 305 15.39 1.75 36.79
C MET A 305 14.93 0.42 37.41
N ASP A 306 15.29 0.12 38.64
CA ASP A 306 14.79 -1.07 39.37
C ASP A 306 13.26 -1.09 39.46
N TYR A 307 12.64 0.07 39.75
CA TYR A 307 11.19 0.20 39.77
C TYR A 307 10.56 -0.04 38.39
N LEU A 308 11.16 0.48 37.33
CA LEU A 308 10.67 0.28 35.97
C LEU A 308 10.82 -1.19 35.53
N ASP A 309 11.94 -1.85 35.88
CA ASP A 309 12.15 -3.26 35.61
C ASP A 309 11.10 -4.12 36.29
N ASP A 310 10.86 -3.92 37.58
CA ASP A 310 9.83 -4.63 38.34
C ASP A 310 8.43 -4.45 37.71
N ARG A 311 8.10 -3.25 37.25
CA ARG A 311 6.81 -2.95 36.61
C ARG A 311 6.68 -3.57 35.23
N LEU A 312 7.70 -3.47 34.41
CA LEU A 312 7.70 -4.10 33.08
C LEU A 312 7.60 -5.63 33.19
N ALA A 313 8.39 -6.24 34.06
CA ALA A 313 8.40 -7.69 34.25
C ALA A 313 7.06 -8.21 34.79
N HIS A 314 6.41 -7.48 35.70
CA HIS A 314 5.16 -7.90 36.32
C HIS A 314 3.93 -7.58 35.47
N ASP A 315 3.82 -6.35 34.95
CA ASP A 315 2.60 -5.86 34.31
C ASP A 315 2.62 -6.11 32.80
N LEU A 316 3.81 -6.20 32.18
CA LEU A 316 4.04 -6.30 30.74
C LEU A 316 5.05 -7.39 30.35
N ASN A 317 4.97 -8.54 30.98
CA ASN A 317 5.94 -9.66 30.98
C ASN A 317 6.44 -10.19 29.62
N LYS A 318 6.07 -9.57 28.52
CA LYS A 318 6.53 -9.91 27.14
C LYS A 318 7.39 -8.81 26.53
N TYR A 319 7.50 -7.68 27.22
CA TYR A 319 8.21 -6.52 26.69
C TYR A 319 9.44 -6.22 27.51
N HIS A 320 10.49 -5.85 26.83
CA HIS A 320 11.74 -5.40 27.43
C HIS A 320 12.18 -4.11 26.76
N ALA A 321 12.98 -3.35 27.46
CA ALA A 321 13.43 -2.05 26.99
C ALA A 321 14.84 -1.76 27.47
N SER A 322 15.65 -1.14 26.63
CA SER A 322 16.84 -0.46 27.07
C SER A 322 16.48 0.94 27.57
N ALA A 323 17.18 1.45 28.57
CA ALA A 323 16.92 2.78 29.08
C ALA A 323 18.15 3.42 29.71
N ILE A 324 18.24 4.76 29.61
CA ILE A 324 19.19 5.57 30.33
C ILE A 324 18.48 6.71 31.06
N TYR A 325 18.88 6.97 32.29
CA TYR A 325 18.36 8.08 33.07
C TYR A 325 19.50 8.93 33.62
N LEU A 326 19.45 10.24 33.32
CA LEU A 326 20.41 11.23 33.71
C LEU A 326 19.75 12.15 34.75
N PHE A 327 20.28 12.24 35.97
CA PHE A 327 19.84 13.17 37.01
C PHE A 327 20.83 14.30 37.14
N PHE A 328 20.47 15.50 36.70
CA PHE A 328 21.24 16.74 36.84
C PHE A 328 20.89 17.43 38.16
N ASP A 329 21.84 17.45 39.03
CA ASP A 329 21.78 18.22 40.29
C ASP A 329 22.57 19.52 40.12
N PHE A 330 21.88 20.59 39.83
CA PHE A 330 22.51 21.90 39.57
C PHE A 330 23.00 22.59 40.83
N ILE A 331 22.48 22.17 42.01
CA ILE A 331 22.95 22.69 43.29
C ILE A 331 24.33 22.11 43.63
N GLU A 332 24.41 20.78 43.59
CA GLU A 332 25.63 20.06 43.89
C GLU A 332 26.59 20.03 42.66
N LYS A 333 26.15 20.60 41.52
CA LYS A 333 26.92 20.64 40.25
C LYS A 333 27.40 19.25 39.85
N LYS A 334 26.51 18.28 39.83
CA LYS A 334 26.84 16.91 39.48
C LYS A 334 25.75 16.27 38.61
N LEU A 335 26.16 15.38 37.74
CA LEU A 335 25.31 14.47 37.02
C LEU A 335 25.43 13.08 37.65
N THR A 336 24.32 12.45 37.99
CA THR A 336 24.26 11.03 38.34
C THR A 336 23.44 10.29 37.26
N LEU A 337 23.96 9.17 36.76
CA LEU A 337 23.29 8.42 35.73
C LEU A 337 23.16 6.94 36.11
N GLY A 338 22.13 6.30 35.59
CA GLY A 338 21.93 4.86 35.57
C GLY A 338 21.60 4.41 34.15
N ASN A 339 22.18 3.29 33.72
CA ASN A 339 22.00 2.71 32.41
C ASN A 339 21.50 1.26 32.54
N ALA A 340 20.44 0.95 31.83
CA ALA A 340 19.82 -0.37 31.78
C ALA A 340 19.93 -0.95 30.36
N GLY A 341 21.14 -1.39 29.98
CA GLY A 341 21.39 -1.99 28.68
C GLY A 341 21.26 -1.07 27.47
N HIS A 342 21.33 0.24 27.68
CA HIS A 342 21.24 1.26 26.63
C HIS A 342 22.63 1.63 26.12
N PRO A 343 22.78 2.15 24.87
CA PRO A 343 24.03 2.72 24.40
C PRO A 343 24.64 3.71 25.40
N TYR A 344 25.96 3.77 25.47
CA TYR A 344 26.63 4.59 26.47
C TYR A 344 26.41 6.08 26.23
N LEU A 345 26.36 6.84 27.33
CA LEU A 345 26.41 8.30 27.28
C LEU A 345 27.70 8.74 26.63
N ILE A 346 27.62 9.60 25.64
CA ILE A 346 28.78 10.33 25.10
C ILE A 346 28.77 11.73 25.73
N LEU A 347 29.91 12.18 26.23
CA LEU A 347 30.05 13.48 26.84
C LEU A 347 31.34 14.20 26.39
N ALA A 348 31.32 15.53 26.45
CA ALA A 348 32.49 16.38 26.30
C ALA A 348 32.41 17.53 27.29
N HIS A 349 33.50 17.77 28.04
CA HIS A 349 33.68 19.02 28.75
C HIS A 349 33.92 20.16 27.76
N LYS A 350 33.63 21.38 28.17
CA LYS A 350 33.75 22.56 27.28
C LYS A 350 35.11 22.63 26.60
N GLY A 351 35.11 22.46 25.26
CA GLY A 351 36.32 22.51 24.43
C GLY A 351 37.10 21.19 24.33
N GLU A 352 36.73 20.17 25.07
CA GLU A 352 37.37 18.86 25.02
C GLU A 352 36.78 17.95 23.96
N GLU A 353 37.34 16.77 23.78
CA GLU A 353 36.85 15.75 22.87
C GLU A 353 35.71 14.97 23.48
N TYR A 354 34.74 14.56 22.63
CA TYR A 354 33.69 13.66 23.02
C TYR A 354 34.26 12.28 23.32
N GLN A 355 33.82 11.70 24.42
CA GLN A 355 34.19 10.36 24.86
C GLN A 355 32.99 9.60 25.40
N GLU A 356 33.02 8.29 25.31
CA GLU A 356 32.01 7.42 25.93
C GLU A 356 32.24 7.30 27.43
N LEU A 357 31.11 7.28 28.14
CA LEU A 357 31.07 7.01 29.57
C LEU A 357 30.50 5.61 29.78
N GLU A 358 31.38 4.61 29.88
CA GLU A 358 30.98 3.23 30.12
C GLU A 358 30.19 3.09 31.43
N THR A 359 29.07 2.38 31.36
CA THR A 359 28.16 2.08 32.48
C THR A 359 27.64 0.67 32.34
N GLN A 360 27.24 0.07 33.43
CA GLN A 360 26.73 -1.29 33.45
C GLN A 360 25.33 -1.35 34.04
N GLY A 361 24.48 -2.21 33.47
CA GLY A 361 23.15 -2.50 33.94
C GLY A 361 22.42 -3.48 33.01
N ALA A 362 21.59 -4.33 33.58
CA ALA A 362 20.76 -5.24 32.81
C ALA A 362 19.58 -4.49 32.16
N ILE A 363 19.18 -4.95 30.98
CA ILE A 363 18.00 -4.48 30.25
C ILE A 363 16.74 -4.66 31.10
N LEU A 364 15.79 -3.72 30.98
CA LEU A 364 14.54 -3.74 31.75
C LEU A 364 13.53 -4.77 31.20
N GLY A 365 12.68 -5.31 32.10
CA GLY A 365 11.56 -6.19 31.75
C GLY A 365 11.81 -7.68 31.98
N PHE A 366 13.03 -8.08 32.35
CA PHE A 366 13.36 -9.47 32.68
C PHE A 366 13.49 -9.74 34.18
N ASN A 367 13.48 -8.71 35.01
CA ASN A 367 13.79 -8.79 36.46
C ASN A 367 15.15 -9.46 36.72
N ILE A 368 16.10 -9.24 35.81
CA ILE A 368 17.49 -9.75 35.90
C ILE A 368 18.32 -8.62 36.51
N LYS A 369 18.84 -8.84 37.71
CA LYS A 369 19.64 -7.84 38.44
C LYS A 369 21.14 -8.10 38.35
N ILE A 370 21.60 -8.74 37.30
CA ILE A 370 23.01 -9.05 37.04
C ILE A 370 23.34 -8.71 35.58
N PRO A 371 24.23 -7.76 35.33
CA PRO A 371 24.85 -6.87 36.32
C PRO A 371 23.83 -5.90 36.91
N PRO A 372 24.01 -5.48 38.17
CA PRO A 372 23.15 -4.47 38.77
C PRO A 372 23.32 -3.14 38.06
N ILE A 373 22.27 -2.32 38.06
CA ILE A 373 22.34 -0.98 37.49
C ILE A 373 23.19 -0.10 38.42
N ALA A 374 24.44 0.12 38.02
CA ALA A 374 25.37 0.92 38.77
C ALA A 374 25.18 2.40 38.47
N GLU A 375 25.11 3.22 39.56
CA GLU A 375 25.12 4.66 39.41
C GLU A 375 26.55 5.16 39.15
N LYS A 376 26.70 6.06 38.19
CA LYS A 376 27.95 6.77 37.95
C LYS A 376 27.70 8.27 38.14
N THR A 377 28.54 8.92 38.96
CA THR A 377 28.41 10.35 39.25
C THR A 377 29.65 11.09 38.75
N LEU A 378 29.44 12.22 38.11
CA LEU A 378 30.51 13.11 37.64
C LEU A 378 30.15 14.57 37.87
N PRO A 379 31.15 15.46 38.05
CA PRO A 379 30.91 16.89 38.13
C PRO A 379 30.44 17.43 36.78
N ILE A 380 29.66 18.50 36.81
CA ILE A 380 29.21 19.24 35.61
C ILE A 380 29.55 20.72 35.74
N ALA A 381 29.80 21.33 34.58
CA ALA A 381 30.10 22.75 34.46
C ALA A 381 29.37 23.37 33.27
N PRO A 382 29.10 24.68 33.26
CA PRO A 382 28.52 25.37 32.12
C PRO A 382 29.32 25.13 30.82
N GLY A 383 28.67 24.73 29.76
CA GLY A 383 29.25 24.37 28.46
C GLY A 383 29.59 22.89 28.28
N ASP A 384 29.41 22.05 29.31
CA ASP A 384 29.50 20.61 29.19
C ASP A 384 28.35 20.09 28.31
N ARG A 385 28.66 19.17 27.37
CA ARG A 385 27.72 18.60 26.43
C ARG A 385 27.56 17.11 26.64
N PHE A 386 26.33 16.65 26.51
CA PHE A 386 25.96 15.25 26.68
C PHE A 386 25.14 14.82 25.46
N PHE A 387 25.45 13.62 24.93
CA PHE A 387 24.78 13.04 23.79
C PHE A 387 24.28 11.64 24.17
N ILE A 388 22.97 11.45 24.09
CA ILE A 388 22.32 10.16 24.29
C ILE A 388 21.57 9.80 23.01
N TYR A 389 21.51 8.51 22.66
CA TYR A 389 21.02 8.05 21.37
C TYR A 389 20.53 6.61 21.45
N THR A 390 19.64 6.21 20.54
CA THR A 390 19.18 4.83 20.36
C THR A 390 20.07 4.11 19.35
N ASP A 391 20.10 2.79 19.41
CA ASP A 391 20.98 1.93 18.60
C ASP A 391 20.75 2.08 17.10
N GLY A 392 19.51 2.34 16.64
CA GLY A 392 19.21 2.62 15.25
C GLY A 392 20.06 3.75 14.62
N LEU A 393 20.64 4.65 15.44
CA LEU A 393 21.59 5.65 14.94
C LEU A 393 22.92 5.03 14.51
N ILE A 394 23.50 4.17 15.33
CA ILE A 394 24.82 3.55 15.08
C ILE A 394 24.74 2.34 14.16
N GLU A 395 23.56 1.74 14.01
CA GLU A 395 23.28 0.68 13.04
C GLU A 395 23.03 1.21 11.62
N SER A 396 22.93 2.54 11.44
CA SER A 396 22.82 3.14 10.12
C SER A 396 24.03 2.82 9.25
N THR A 397 23.79 2.53 7.97
CA THR A 397 24.84 2.08 7.04
C THR A 397 25.14 3.12 5.97
N ASP A 398 26.40 3.19 5.57
CA ASP A 398 26.82 3.93 4.39
C ASP A 398 26.40 3.19 3.08
N PRO A 399 26.61 3.80 1.90
CA PRO A 399 26.27 3.17 0.62
C PRO A 399 27.02 1.85 0.35
N GLU A 400 28.16 1.62 1.00
CA GLU A 400 28.94 0.39 0.93
C GLU A 400 28.45 -0.69 1.91
N GLY A 401 27.46 -0.36 2.77
CA GLY A 401 26.87 -1.27 3.74
C GLY A 401 27.63 -1.38 5.07
N LYS A 402 28.57 -0.46 5.34
CA LYS A 402 29.29 -0.38 6.61
C LYS A 402 28.49 0.43 7.63
N CYS A 403 28.26 -0.13 8.82
CA CYS A 403 27.58 0.56 9.92
C CYS A 403 28.41 1.77 10.41
N LEU A 404 27.70 2.78 10.90
CA LEU A 404 28.30 3.95 11.54
C LEU A 404 29.12 3.54 12.77
N GLU A 405 28.55 2.66 13.59
CA GLU A 405 29.09 2.23 14.88
C GLU A 405 29.38 3.42 15.83
N THR A 406 29.68 3.14 17.09
CA THR A 406 29.98 4.21 18.06
C THR A 406 31.25 4.97 17.72
N GLU A 407 32.26 4.30 17.16
CA GLU A 407 33.51 4.94 16.73
C GLU A 407 33.27 5.99 15.63
N GLY A 408 32.43 5.67 14.66
CA GLY A 408 32.04 6.59 13.60
C GLY A 408 31.28 7.79 14.16
N LEU A 409 30.33 7.55 15.08
CA LEU A 409 29.58 8.61 15.74
C LEU A 409 30.49 9.56 16.55
N LEU A 410 31.43 9.01 17.31
CA LEU A 410 32.42 9.79 18.05
C LEU A 410 33.29 10.63 17.09
N ALA A 411 33.73 10.06 15.97
CA ALA A 411 34.50 10.81 14.97
C ALA A 411 33.67 11.98 14.39
N LEU A 412 32.36 11.79 14.13
CA LEU A 412 31.48 12.87 13.65
C LEU A 412 31.29 13.97 14.73
N LEU A 413 31.02 13.60 15.96
CA LEU A 413 30.86 14.55 17.06
C LEU A 413 32.16 15.37 17.29
N ASN A 414 33.33 14.71 17.28
CA ASN A 414 34.61 15.36 17.45
C ASN A 414 34.98 16.29 16.30
N ARG A 415 34.58 15.97 15.07
CA ARG A 415 34.76 16.88 13.91
C ARG A 415 34.01 18.18 14.09
N HIS A 416 32.82 18.14 14.72
CA HIS A 416 31.96 19.30 14.93
C HIS A 416 32.00 19.85 16.37
N ARG A 417 33.00 19.45 17.19
CA ARG A 417 33.10 19.86 18.60
C ARG A 417 33.18 21.37 18.81
N GLN A 418 33.67 22.11 17.80
CA GLN A 418 33.79 23.57 17.83
C GLN A 418 32.48 24.32 17.51
N SER A 419 31.38 23.61 17.28
CA SER A 419 30.06 24.24 17.08
C SER A 419 29.72 25.17 18.23
N THR A 420 29.28 26.38 17.91
CA THR A 420 29.05 27.46 18.88
C THR A 420 27.92 27.15 19.87
N ASN A 421 26.97 26.32 19.44
CA ASN A 421 25.83 25.86 20.22
C ASN A 421 25.37 24.48 19.75
N ILE A 422 24.51 23.85 20.56
CA ILE A 422 23.99 22.50 20.25
C ILE A 422 23.13 22.45 19.00
N LYS A 423 22.50 23.55 18.58
CA LYS A 423 21.65 23.59 17.39
C LYS A 423 22.52 23.54 16.10
N GLU A 424 23.65 24.23 16.13
CA GLU A 424 24.63 24.13 15.04
C GLU A 424 25.25 22.73 14.96
N LEU A 425 25.56 22.14 16.12
CA LEU A 425 26.04 20.75 16.20
C LEU A 425 25.02 19.78 15.60
N GLU A 426 23.74 19.89 15.96
CA GLU A 426 22.66 19.08 15.40
C GLU A 426 22.59 19.20 13.87
N ILE A 427 22.60 20.43 13.35
CA ILE A 427 22.49 20.69 11.90
C ILE A 427 23.67 20.03 11.14
N ASN A 428 24.88 20.22 11.65
CA ASN A 428 26.10 19.67 11.04
C ASN A 428 26.10 18.13 11.07
N LEU A 429 25.71 17.56 12.22
CA LEU A 429 25.60 16.11 12.39
C LEU A 429 24.54 15.52 11.43
N LEU A 430 23.36 16.12 11.37
CA LEU A 430 22.29 15.68 10.46
C LEU A 430 22.69 15.78 8.99
N HIS A 431 23.47 16.82 8.63
CA HIS A 431 23.96 16.95 7.27
C HIS A 431 24.91 15.80 6.89
N GLU A 432 25.86 15.45 7.76
CA GLU A 432 26.77 14.33 7.51
C GLU A 432 26.07 12.97 7.52
N LEU A 433 25.16 12.74 8.45
CA LEU A 433 24.36 11.51 8.52
C LEU A 433 23.50 11.32 7.26
N LYS A 434 22.90 12.39 6.74
CA LYS A 434 22.13 12.33 5.48
C LYS A 434 23.00 12.06 4.27
N SER A 435 24.18 12.70 4.21
CA SER A 435 25.06 12.61 3.04
C SER A 435 25.80 11.28 2.97
N ASN A 436 26.21 10.73 4.12
CA ASN A 436 27.12 9.59 4.18
C ASN A 436 26.43 8.28 4.60
N TYR A 437 25.36 8.33 5.38
CA TYR A 437 24.72 7.15 5.98
C TYR A 437 23.24 6.99 5.63
N GLY A 438 22.74 7.78 4.68
CA GLY A 438 21.38 7.62 4.18
C GLY A 438 20.31 7.73 5.26
N LEU A 439 20.39 8.75 6.14
CA LEU A 439 19.47 9.00 7.26
C LEU A 439 17.98 8.87 6.90
N ASP A 440 17.64 9.07 5.62
CA ASP A 440 16.27 8.96 5.13
C ASP A 440 15.80 7.52 4.86
N SER A 441 16.70 6.53 4.91
CA SER A 441 16.44 5.10 4.64
C SER A 441 16.72 4.18 5.83
N PHE A 442 16.81 4.71 7.06
CA PHE A 442 17.04 3.91 8.26
C PHE A 442 15.96 2.84 8.43
N SER A 443 16.38 1.64 8.82
CA SER A 443 15.54 0.47 8.97
C SER A 443 14.88 0.37 10.34
N ASP A 444 15.42 1.06 11.36
CA ASP A 444 14.92 1.05 12.73
C ASP A 444 14.64 2.47 13.25
N ASP A 445 13.95 2.53 14.39
CA ASP A 445 13.69 3.77 15.11
C ASP A 445 15.02 4.42 15.46
N THR A 446 15.14 5.72 15.18
CA THR A 446 16.38 6.44 15.37
C THR A 446 16.10 7.72 16.13
N MET A 447 16.76 7.86 17.25
CA MET A 447 16.66 9.04 18.12
C MET A 447 18.03 9.44 18.66
N PHE A 448 18.24 10.75 18.77
CA PHE A 448 19.31 11.28 19.60
C PHE A 448 18.89 12.57 20.27
N LEU A 449 19.50 12.85 21.41
CA LEU A 449 19.27 14.03 22.22
C LEU A 449 20.64 14.64 22.56
N ILE A 450 20.80 15.94 22.32
CA ILE A 450 21.98 16.73 22.68
C ILE A 450 21.59 17.66 23.82
N LEU A 451 22.33 17.64 24.89
CA LEU A 451 22.14 18.46 26.06
C LEU A 451 23.39 19.33 26.28
N GLU A 452 23.20 20.57 26.72
CA GLU A 452 24.29 21.47 27.13
C GLU A 452 23.94 22.16 28.42
N VAL A 453 24.85 22.14 29.41
CA VAL A 453 24.67 22.85 30.68
C VAL A 453 24.80 24.34 30.41
N GLU A 454 23.77 25.10 30.77
CA GLU A 454 23.76 26.57 30.67
C GLU A 454 24.34 27.22 31.96
N GLU A 455 24.63 28.54 31.88
CA GLU A 455 25.13 29.32 33.02
C GLU A 455 24.08 29.55 34.11
#